data_9be450385e00e34c9ae4b7faecf1b47d
#
_entry.id   9be450385e00e34c9ae4b7faecf1b47d
#
_cell.length_a   1.000
_cell.length_b   1.000
_cell.length_c   1.000
_cell.angle_alpha   90.00
_cell.angle_beta   90.00
_cell.angle_gamma   90.00
#
_symmetry.space_group_name_H-M   'P 1'
#
loop_
_entity.id
_entity.type
_entity.pdbx_description
1 polymer ?
#
loop_
_entity_poly.entity_id
_entity_poly.type
_entity_poly.pdbx_seq_one_letter_code
_entity_poly.pdbx_strand_id
1 'polypeptide(L)'
;MLCSRRDFMLSALVGVTLLAGCATWTFTPIRSARFVSENGDYLYVDYGREEHESTFTAPNGVTLPFKTKLKVRVTAPDGRRFVAWQVMSPRGVLYKTDDGHWEYYEEGTGSILAERADDGDGYEMRFQGVLCANLKEKKDEKKSRR
;
A
#
# COMPACT_ATOMS: atom_id res chain seq x y z
N MET A 1 -12.16 -9.53 0.39
CA MET A 1 -12.25 -10.44 1.50
C MET A 1 -13.49 -10.27 2.33
N LEU A 2 -14.00 -11.33 2.73
CA LEU A 2 -15.25 -11.62 3.40
C LEU A 2 -15.43 -10.87 4.71
N CYS A 3 -16.22 -9.79 4.70
CA CYS A 3 -16.97 -9.44 5.88
C CYS A 3 -17.93 -10.61 6.14
N SER A 4 -17.74 -11.34 7.22
CA SER A 4 -18.65 -12.38 7.64
C SER A 4 -20.05 -11.78 7.81
N ARG A 5 -21.07 -12.50 7.39
CA ARG A 5 -22.49 -12.08 7.53
C ARG A 5 -22.88 -11.73 8.98
N ARG A 6 -22.11 -12.22 9.95
CA ARG A 6 -22.32 -11.92 11.38
C ARG A 6 -21.88 -10.50 11.74
N ASP A 7 -20.81 -10.02 11.13
CA ASP A 7 -20.32 -8.66 11.37
C ASP A 7 -21.23 -7.62 10.74
N PHE A 8 -21.98 -8.01 9.71
CA PHE A 8 -22.93 -7.13 9.04
C PHE A 8 -24.19 -6.85 9.87
N MET A 9 -24.62 -7.80 10.70
CA MET A 9 -25.80 -7.62 11.54
C MET A 9 -25.52 -6.77 12.80
N LEU A 10 -24.31 -6.84 13.35
CA LEU A 10 -23.90 -5.95 14.44
C LEU A 10 -23.59 -4.52 13.95
N SER A 11 -23.26 -4.38 12.69
CA SER A 11 -22.92 -3.09 12.07
C SER A 11 -24.15 -2.21 11.79
N ALA A 12 -25.35 -2.76 11.82
CA ALA A 12 -26.56 -2.00 11.49
C ALA A 12 -26.92 -0.94 12.55
N LEU A 13 -26.49 -1.08 13.79
CA LEU A 13 -26.70 -0.11 14.86
C LEU A 13 -25.60 0.94 14.98
N VAL A 14 -24.41 0.66 14.42
CA VAL A 14 -23.25 1.57 14.37
C VAL A 14 -23.03 2.07 12.94
N GLY A 15 -23.97 1.78 12.05
CA GLY A 15 -23.82 1.84 10.59
C GLY A 15 -23.52 3.22 10.00
N VAL A 16 -23.83 4.31 10.68
CA VAL A 16 -23.62 5.64 10.14
C VAL A 16 -22.14 6.06 10.22
N THR A 17 -21.44 5.65 11.25
CA THR A 17 -20.01 5.95 11.44
C THR A 17 -19.10 5.04 10.62
N LEU A 18 -19.52 3.80 10.37
CA LEU A 18 -18.74 2.87 9.54
C LEU A 18 -18.87 3.14 8.04
N LEU A 19 -20.00 3.69 7.58
CA LEU A 19 -20.19 4.09 6.18
C LEU A 19 -19.29 5.27 5.80
N ALA A 20 -19.02 6.21 6.71
CA ALA A 20 -18.07 7.29 6.48
C ALA A 20 -16.62 6.79 6.40
N GLY A 21 -16.25 5.76 7.18
CA GLY A 21 -14.95 5.10 7.10
C GLY A 21 -14.77 4.26 5.83
N CYS A 22 -15.82 3.62 5.33
CA CYS A 22 -15.79 2.85 4.09
C CYS A 22 -15.66 3.74 2.84
N ALA A 23 -16.18 4.97 2.86
CA ALA A 23 -16.08 5.91 1.75
C ALA A 23 -14.63 6.33 1.44
N THR A 24 -13.76 6.35 2.45
CA THR A 24 -12.33 6.64 2.28
C THR A 24 -11.53 5.48 1.65
N TRP A 25 -12.12 4.30 1.59
CA TRP A 25 -11.51 3.09 1.06
C TRP A 25 -12.00 2.70 -0.34
N THR A 26 -12.79 3.55 -0.98
CA THR A 26 -13.13 3.36 -2.39
C THR A 26 -11.89 3.53 -3.25
N PHE A 27 -11.26 2.42 -3.54
CA PHE A 27 -10.04 2.35 -4.30
C PHE A 27 -10.24 1.36 -5.45
N THR A 28 -10.21 1.87 -6.67
CA THR A 28 -10.26 1.00 -7.86
C THR A 28 -8.84 0.72 -8.33
N PRO A 29 -8.32 -0.49 -8.10
CA PRO A 29 -6.97 -0.81 -8.52
C PRO A 29 -6.85 -0.92 -10.03
N ILE A 30 -5.79 -0.36 -10.59
CA ILE A 30 -5.40 -0.57 -11.98
C ILE A 30 -4.55 -1.84 -12.15
N ARG A 31 -3.85 -2.24 -11.11
CA ARG A 31 -3.13 -3.50 -11.02
C ARG A 31 -2.95 -3.91 -9.56
N SER A 32 -2.65 -5.16 -9.35
CA SER A 32 -2.32 -5.69 -8.02
C SER A 32 -1.10 -6.60 -8.11
N ALA A 33 -0.29 -6.60 -7.07
CA ALA A 33 0.88 -7.44 -6.96
C ALA A 33 0.93 -8.13 -5.60
N ARG A 34 1.63 -9.24 -5.56
CA ARG A 34 1.92 -9.99 -4.33
C ARG A 34 3.42 -10.20 -4.23
N PHE A 35 3.94 -9.89 -3.07
CA PHE A 35 5.34 -10.10 -2.73
C PHE A 35 5.45 -11.17 -1.64
N VAL A 36 6.53 -11.90 -1.65
CA VAL A 36 6.81 -12.96 -0.67
C VAL A 36 8.15 -12.72 0.00
N SER A 37 8.19 -12.82 1.34
CA SER A 37 9.42 -12.78 2.12
C SER A 37 10.12 -14.13 2.14
N GLU A 38 11.36 -14.17 2.61
CA GLU A 38 12.10 -15.43 2.84
C GLU A 38 11.38 -16.36 3.83
N ASN A 39 10.62 -15.80 4.78
CA ASN A 39 9.84 -16.56 5.75
C ASN A 39 8.51 -17.08 5.20
N GLY A 40 8.16 -16.75 3.97
CA GLY A 40 6.90 -17.15 3.35
C GLY A 40 5.73 -16.22 3.65
N ASP A 41 5.95 -15.07 4.28
CA ASP A 41 4.93 -14.05 4.50
C ASP A 41 4.61 -13.32 3.20
N TYR A 42 3.35 -12.92 3.04
CA TYR A 42 2.88 -12.22 1.86
C TYR A 42 2.53 -10.77 2.14
N LEU A 43 2.93 -9.92 1.23
CA LEU A 43 2.50 -8.52 1.13
C LEU A 43 1.66 -8.34 -0.12
N TYR A 44 0.48 -7.76 0.01
CA TYR A 44 -0.39 -7.45 -1.12
C TYR A 44 -0.41 -5.95 -1.36
N VAL A 45 -0.27 -5.56 -2.61
CA VAL A 45 -0.25 -4.15 -3.02
C VAL A 45 -1.21 -3.96 -4.18
N ASP A 46 -2.18 -3.09 -3.98
CA ASP A 46 -3.05 -2.59 -5.03
C ASP A 46 -2.57 -1.21 -5.48
N TYR A 47 -2.43 -1.01 -6.79
CA TYR A 47 -1.98 0.25 -7.37
C TYR A 47 -3.15 0.99 -7.98
N GLY A 48 -3.26 2.26 -7.69
CA GLY A 48 -4.29 3.15 -8.22
C GLY A 48 -3.73 4.47 -8.73
N ARG A 49 -4.58 5.26 -9.37
CA ARG A 49 -4.26 6.60 -9.83
C ARG A 49 -5.22 7.60 -9.23
N GLU A 50 -4.64 8.62 -8.64
CA GLU A 50 -5.36 9.79 -8.16
C GLU A 50 -4.38 10.94 -8.00
N GLU A 51 -4.81 12.16 -8.25
CA GLU A 51 -3.95 13.32 -8.02
C GLU A 51 -3.83 13.60 -6.52
N HIS A 52 -2.62 13.75 -6.05
CA HIS A 52 -2.30 14.10 -4.67
C HIS A 52 -1.16 15.12 -4.66
N GLU A 53 -1.33 16.17 -3.90
CA GLU A 53 -0.32 17.19 -3.71
C GLU A 53 0.49 16.91 -2.45
N SER A 54 1.79 16.90 -2.58
CA SER A 54 2.73 16.79 -1.48
C SER A 54 3.91 17.72 -1.67
N THR A 55 4.80 17.75 -0.70
CA THR A 55 6.03 18.55 -0.79
C THR A 55 7.25 17.65 -0.69
N PHE A 56 8.28 18.03 -1.40
CA PHE A 56 9.60 17.42 -1.33
C PHE A 56 10.59 18.46 -0.82
N THR A 57 11.31 18.13 0.24
CA THR A 57 12.41 18.96 0.75
C THR A 57 13.73 18.40 0.26
N ALA A 58 14.41 19.19 -0.57
CA ALA A 58 15.72 18.84 -1.09
C ALA A 58 16.80 18.89 0.01
N PRO A 59 17.95 18.20 -0.19
CA PRO A 59 19.05 18.24 0.79
C PRO A 59 19.57 19.63 1.14
N ASN A 60 19.39 20.61 0.24
CA ASN A 60 19.73 22.03 0.48
C ASN A 60 18.68 22.80 1.31
N GLY A 61 17.63 22.13 1.80
CA GLY A 61 16.57 22.73 2.59
C GLY A 61 15.44 23.38 1.80
N VAL A 62 15.50 23.40 0.47
CA VAL A 62 14.45 23.95 -0.37
C VAL A 62 13.27 22.98 -0.45
N THR A 63 12.06 23.46 -0.15
CA THR A 63 10.83 22.69 -0.27
C THR A 63 10.16 23.01 -1.59
N LEU A 64 9.91 21.97 -2.38
CA LEU A 64 9.26 22.03 -3.69
C LEU A 64 7.91 21.33 -3.66
N PRO A 65 6.88 21.85 -4.36
CA PRO A 65 5.63 21.14 -4.54
C PRO A 65 5.86 19.92 -5.44
N PHE A 66 5.21 18.82 -5.09
CA PHE A 66 5.24 17.60 -5.86
C PHE A 66 3.82 17.07 -6.06
N LYS A 67 3.43 16.85 -7.30
CA LYS A 67 2.16 16.22 -7.64
C LYS A 67 2.40 14.77 -8.04
N THR A 68 1.70 13.87 -7.36
CA THR A 68 1.71 12.46 -7.72
C THR A 68 0.34 12.01 -8.18
N LYS A 69 0.33 11.09 -9.12
CA LYS A 69 -0.88 10.41 -9.59
C LYS A 69 -0.98 8.98 -9.12
N LEU A 70 0.07 8.46 -8.52
CA LEU A 70 0.13 7.09 -8.07
C LEU A 70 -0.11 6.99 -6.58
N LYS A 71 -0.98 6.07 -6.21
CA LYS A 71 -1.21 5.64 -4.83
C LYS A 71 -1.21 4.13 -4.76
N VAL A 72 -0.93 3.61 -3.58
CA VAL A 72 -0.98 2.19 -3.29
C VAL A 72 -1.84 1.93 -2.06
N ARG A 73 -2.54 0.81 -2.08
CA ARG A 73 -3.11 0.23 -0.87
C ARG A 73 -2.30 -1.00 -0.53
N VAL A 74 -1.64 -0.96 0.61
CA VAL A 74 -0.79 -2.04 1.09
C VAL A 74 -1.52 -2.83 2.15
N THR A 75 -1.51 -4.15 2.01
CA THR A 75 -1.97 -5.08 3.04
C THR A 75 -0.75 -5.81 3.58
N ALA A 76 -0.38 -5.49 4.81
CA ALA A 76 0.74 -6.11 5.50
C ALA A 76 0.45 -7.58 5.86
N PRO A 77 1.47 -8.39 6.17
CA PRO A 77 1.28 -9.79 6.57
C PRO A 77 0.38 -9.99 7.78
N ASP A 78 0.35 -9.04 8.71
CA ASP A 78 -0.53 -9.05 9.87
C ASP A 78 -1.98 -8.61 9.59
N GLY A 79 -2.29 -8.29 8.33
CA GLY A 79 -3.61 -7.87 7.88
C GLY A 79 -3.88 -6.37 7.97
N ARG A 80 -2.99 -5.58 8.52
CA ARG A 80 -3.14 -4.10 8.54
C ARG A 80 -3.11 -3.55 7.13
N ARG A 81 -3.97 -2.57 6.86
CA ARG A 81 -4.10 -1.91 5.56
C ARG A 81 -3.89 -0.41 5.70
N PHE A 82 -3.23 0.15 4.73
CA PHE A 82 -3.07 1.60 4.64
C PHE A 82 -2.94 2.04 3.18
N VAL A 83 -3.21 3.30 2.95
CA VAL A 83 -3.04 3.95 1.65
C VAL A 83 -1.82 4.87 1.73
N ALA A 84 -0.94 4.74 0.78
CA ALA A 84 0.27 5.54 0.66
C ALA A 84 0.35 6.19 -0.72
N TRP A 85 1.00 7.34 -0.78
CA TRP A 85 1.14 8.15 -1.97
C TRP A 85 2.59 8.14 -2.43
N GLN A 86 2.77 8.11 -3.74
CA GLN A 86 4.11 8.22 -4.31
C GLN A 86 4.74 9.55 -3.93
N VAL A 87 5.98 9.48 -3.47
CA VAL A 87 6.84 10.62 -3.19
C VAL A 87 8.13 10.54 -4.01
N MET A 88 8.85 11.64 -4.12
CA MET A 88 10.13 11.63 -4.79
C MET A 88 11.14 10.76 -4.05
N SER A 89 11.88 9.94 -4.82
CA SER A 89 12.97 9.12 -4.32
C SER A 89 14.12 9.12 -5.33
N PRO A 90 15.38 9.15 -4.89
CA PRO A 90 16.53 9.10 -5.80
C PRO A 90 16.71 7.72 -6.44
N ARG A 91 16.16 6.68 -5.83
CA ARG A 91 16.16 5.30 -6.33
C ARG A 91 14.81 4.68 -6.15
N GLY A 92 14.41 3.84 -7.11
CA GLY A 92 13.16 3.11 -7.02
C GLY A 92 11.93 4.00 -6.84
N VAL A 93 10.87 3.42 -6.34
CA VAL A 93 9.58 4.09 -6.11
C VAL A 93 9.24 4.01 -4.64
N LEU A 94 9.08 5.17 -4.01
CA LEU A 94 8.75 5.31 -2.60
C LEU A 94 7.31 5.83 -2.45
N TYR A 95 6.57 5.22 -1.55
CA TYR A 95 5.23 5.64 -1.14
C TYR A 95 5.22 5.91 0.36
N LYS A 96 4.56 6.97 0.77
CA LYS A 96 4.38 7.34 2.18
C LYS A 96 2.91 7.56 2.48
N THR A 97 2.49 7.17 3.68
CA THR A 97 1.21 7.58 4.24
C THR A 97 1.21 9.07 4.57
N ASP A 98 0.02 9.70 4.62
CA ASP A 98 -0.09 11.14 4.89
C ASP A 98 0.47 11.56 6.26
N ASP A 99 0.35 10.67 7.26
CA ASP A 99 0.93 10.85 8.59
C ASP A 99 2.43 10.53 8.68
N GLY A 100 3.01 10.01 7.59
CA GLY A 100 4.41 9.58 7.54
C GLY A 100 4.75 8.37 8.40
N HIS A 101 3.73 7.63 8.89
CA HIS A 101 3.91 6.46 9.75
C HIS A 101 4.46 5.24 9.00
N TRP A 102 4.06 5.07 7.73
CA TRP A 102 4.48 3.97 6.88
C TRP A 102 5.21 4.45 5.64
N GLU A 103 6.23 3.71 5.28
CA GLU A 103 6.92 3.81 4.00
C GLU A 103 6.86 2.47 3.27
N TYR A 104 6.49 2.52 2.00
CA TYR A 104 6.53 1.37 1.11
C TYR A 104 7.44 1.68 -0.07
N TYR A 105 8.42 0.84 -0.31
CA TYR A 105 9.47 1.06 -1.29
C TYR A 105 9.59 -0.12 -2.25
N GLU A 106 9.73 0.17 -3.54
CA GLU A 106 9.97 -0.82 -4.58
C GLU A 106 11.22 -0.46 -5.37
N GLU A 107 12.07 -1.46 -5.61
CA GLU A 107 13.22 -1.37 -6.50
C GLU A 107 13.35 -2.67 -7.28
N GLY A 108 13.21 -2.61 -8.62
CA GLY A 108 13.17 -3.82 -9.45
C GLY A 108 12.01 -4.73 -9.06
N THR A 109 12.32 -5.96 -8.66
CA THR A 109 11.35 -6.95 -8.16
C THR A 109 11.25 -6.98 -6.64
N GLY A 110 12.07 -6.19 -5.95
CA GLY A 110 12.10 -6.12 -4.49
C GLY A 110 11.10 -5.12 -3.93
N SER A 111 10.62 -5.40 -2.73
CA SER A 111 9.77 -4.50 -1.97
C SER A 111 10.16 -4.47 -0.49
N ILE A 112 10.03 -3.32 0.13
CA ILE A 112 10.28 -3.10 1.55
C ILE A 112 9.11 -2.31 2.13
N LEU A 113 8.61 -2.78 3.27
CA LEU A 113 7.66 -2.06 4.09
C LEU A 113 8.33 -1.69 5.41
N ALA A 114 8.27 -0.42 5.76
CA ALA A 114 8.83 0.10 7.00
C ALA A 114 7.80 0.92 7.77
N GLU A 115 7.84 0.80 9.07
CA GLU A 115 7.00 1.51 10.02
C GLU A 115 7.87 2.48 10.83
N ARG A 116 7.36 3.68 11.08
CA ARG A 116 8.07 4.63 11.94
C ARG A 116 8.27 4.04 13.33
N ALA A 117 9.48 4.13 13.86
CA ALA A 117 9.79 3.66 15.20
C ALA A 117 9.06 4.47 16.28
N ASP A 118 8.70 3.81 17.39
CA ASP A 118 7.92 4.42 18.48
C ASP A 118 8.64 5.59 19.14
N ASP A 119 9.98 5.62 19.10
CA ASP A 119 10.80 6.72 19.58
C ASP A 119 10.82 7.94 18.64
N GLY A 120 10.21 7.84 17.46
CA GLY A 120 10.14 8.89 16.45
C GLY A 120 11.38 9.03 15.59
N ASP A 121 12.44 8.29 15.87
CA ASP A 121 13.69 8.31 15.12
C ASP A 121 13.82 7.13 14.17
N GLY A 122 13.63 7.42 12.88
CA GLY A 122 13.80 6.47 11.82
C GLY A 122 12.64 5.50 11.62
N TYR A 123 12.88 4.47 10.84
CA TYR A 123 11.92 3.46 10.43
C TYR A 123 12.45 2.07 10.75
N GLU A 124 11.56 1.19 11.16
CA GLU A 124 11.83 -0.22 11.34
C GLU A 124 11.26 -1.01 10.16
N MET A 125 12.08 -1.86 9.58
CA MET A 125 11.64 -2.74 8.50
C MET A 125 10.67 -3.79 9.03
N ARG A 126 9.47 -3.85 8.45
CA ARG A 126 8.43 -4.82 8.81
C ARG A 126 8.29 -5.95 7.80
N PHE A 127 8.68 -5.70 6.56
CA PHE A 127 8.64 -6.69 5.50
C PHE A 127 9.72 -6.39 4.48
N GLN A 128 10.35 -7.43 3.98
CA GLN A 128 11.21 -7.41 2.79
C GLN A 128 10.93 -8.66 1.97
N GLY A 129 10.66 -8.46 0.70
CA GLY A 129 10.33 -9.57 -0.18
C GLY A 129 10.56 -9.27 -1.65
N VAL A 130 10.23 -10.25 -2.45
CA VAL A 130 10.35 -10.20 -3.91
C VAL A 130 8.99 -10.45 -4.56
N LEU A 131 8.82 -9.92 -5.75
CA LEU A 131 7.60 -10.11 -6.53
C LEU A 131 7.35 -11.60 -6.76
N CYS A 132 6.23 -12.09 -6.27
CA CYS A 132 5.83 -13.50 -6.42
C CYS A 132 5.12 -13.74 -7.74
N ALA A 133 4.13 -12.92 -8.08
CA ALA A 133 3.42 -12.93 -9.35
C ALA A 133 2.53 -11.70 -9.48
N ASN A 134 2.32 -11.24 -10.72
CA ASN A 134 1.19 -10.38 -11.01
C ASN A 134 -0.08 -11.22 -11.00
N LEU A 135 -1.07 -10.85 -10.19
CA LEU A 135 -2.32 -11.61 -10.05
C LEU A 135 -3.11 -11.70 -11.37
N LYS A 136 -2.85 -10.79 -12.32
CA LYS A 136 -3.41 -10.84 -13.68
C LYS A 136 -2.77 -11.93 -14.55
N GLU A 137 -1.50 -12.23 -14.39
CA GLU A 137 -0.79 -13.23 -15.21
C GLU A 137 -1.25 -14.65 -14.93
N LYS A 138 -1.65 -14.96 -13.68
CA LYS A 138 -2.21 -16.29 -13.35
C LYS A 138 -3.53 -16.59 -14.06
N LYS A 139 -4.32 -15.58 -14.42
CA LYS A 139 -5.56 -15.79 -15.20
C LYS A 139 -5.27 -16.18 -16.63
N ASP A 140 -4.24 -15.62 -17.22
CA ASP A 140 -3.87 -15.85 -18.61
C ASP A 140 -3.17 -17.20 -18.79
N GLU A 141 -2.33 -17.59 -17.83
CA GLU A 141 -1.65 -18.88 -17.82
C GLU A 141 -2.64 -20.08 -17.68
N LYS A 142 -3.70 -19.90 -16.89
CA LYS A 142 -4.74 -20.91 -16.75
C LYS A 142 -5.62 -21.04 -18.00
N LYS A 143 -5.71 -19.98 -18.80
CA LYS A 143 -6.45 -19.97 -20.06
C LYS A 143 -5.65 -20.54 -21.22
N SER A 144 -4.32 -20.44 -21.15
CA SER A 144 -3.40 -20.97 -22.17
C SER A 144 -3.16 -22.49 -22.05
N ARG A 145 -3.45 -23.09 -20.89
CA ARG A 145 -3.29 -24.52 -20.65
C ARG A 145 -4.58 -25.34 -20.90
N ARG A 146 -5.63 -24.70 -21.36
CA ARG A 146 -6.87 -25.33 -21.79
C ARG A 146 -7.01 -25.25 -23.32
#